data_92ae433828e334f896c575f3c293ed92
#
_entry.id   92ae433828e334f896c575f3c293ed92
#
_cell.length_a   1.000
_cell.length_b   1.000
_cell.length_c   1.000
_cell.angle_alpha   90.00
_cell.angle_beta   90.00
_cell.angle_gamma   90.00
#
_symmetry.space_group_name_H-M   'P 1'
#
loop_
_entity.id
_entity.type
_entity.pdbx_description
1 polymer ?
#
loop_
_entity_poly.entity_id
_entity_poly.type
_entity_poly.pdbx_seq_one_letter_code
_entity_poly.pdbx_strand_id
1 'polypeptide(L)'
;MWMVDFISDGCSCLAFEDTGFTMAIKIDHKLTARKLVPKIERLFELSAQKILNLEKIWKPERGTPVFTVKGNYTTRGWTEWTQGFQFGSALLQFDATGDERFLEIGRCNTIERMATHISHVGVHDHGFNNISTYGSLLRLMCEGKIPFNEREKDFYELALKVSGAVQAARWTRIHDGTGFIYSFNGPHSLFIDTMRSLRSLAVAHQLGHVLMGEQEAKISLLQRLVEHALNTARYNAYYGEGRDAYDVRGRVAHETIFNTTSGSFRSPNSQQGYSPFSTWTRGLAWAILGFAEQLEFCRTLSEEEIAVATSPSYLTRIHADREYHLRDRSGRKFLKEIQSRMHERRTGFLQLMFNAATATSDFYLASCCADGVPMWDTGAPNLHRLGNYLNKPADLFNRWEPVDSSAAAIAAQGLIRLGNYLSATGNRKNGEHYRHAGLTIANTLFDEPYLSTSPKHQGLILHSVYHRPNGWDYIAPGQRVPNGESSMWGDYHARELALLLLREAKGEKYLTFFGCV
;
A
#
# COMPACT_ATOMS: atom_id res chain seq x y z
N MET A 1 7.16 -18.78 22.74
CA MET A 1 7.47 -18.03 23.96
C MET A 1 8.90 -17.47 23.79
N TRP A 2 9.02 -16.36 23.07
CA TRP A 2 10.24 -15.57 22.99
C TRP A 2 9.80 -14.13 23.24
N MET A 3 9.78 -13.75 24.51
CA MET A 3 9.85 -12.37 24.95
C MET A 3 11.33 -11.98 24.86
N VAL A 4 11.66 -11.10 23.96
CA VAL A 4 12.90 -10.33 24.02
C VAL A 4 12.51 -8.99 24.65
N ASP A 5 12.97 -8.78 25.87
CA ASP A 5 12.91 -7.49 26.55
C ASP A 5 13.69 -6.46 25.73
N PHE A 6 12.98 -5.54 25.09
CA PHE A 6 13.57 -4.34 24.52
C PHE A 6 13.39 -3.19 25.52
N ILE A 7 14.54 -2.77 26.00
CA ILE A 7 14.81 -1.64 26.88
C ILE A 7 14.07 -0.40 26.36
N SER A 8 13.26 0.18 27.22
CA SER A 8 12.63 1.47 27.08
C SER A 8 13.68 2.57 27.24
N ASP A 9 14.29 3.02 26.13
CA ASP A 9 14.99 4.29 26.14
C ASP A 9 14.85 4.98 24.77
N GLY A 10 14.10 6.09 24.74
CA GLY A 10 14.19 7.09 23.69
C GLY A 10 13.02 7.24 22.73
N CYS A 11 11.86 6.62 22.94
CA CYS A 11 10.64 7.03 22.25
C CYS A 11 9.90 8.08 23.08
N SER A 12 10.40 9.34 23.06
CA SER A 12 9.63 10.49 23.54
C SER A 12 8.29 10.47 22.79
N CYS A 13 7.18 10.48 23.52
CA CYS A 13 5.82 10.48 23.03
C CYS A 13 5.70 11.33 21.77
N LEU A 14 5.49 10.69 20.61
CA LEU A 14 5.10 11.37 19.39
C LEU A 14 3.82 12.14 19.73
N ALA A 15 3.90 13.47 19.80
CA ALA A 15 2.79 14.30 20.20
C ALA A 15 1.67 14.16 19.15
N PHE A 16 0.52 13.72 19.61
CA PHE A 16 -0.70 13.67 18.79
C PHE A 16 -1.34 15.04 18.86
N GLU A 17 -1.35 15.77 17.76
CA GLU A 17 -2.12 17.02 17.66
C GLU A 17 -3.60 16.68 17.53
N ASP A 18 -4.45 17.36 18.29
CA ASP A 18 -5.90 17.29 18.13
C ASP A 18 -6.23 17.90 16.76
N THR A 19 -6.63 17.07 15.81
CA THR A 19 -6.69 17.44 14.38
C THR A 19 -7.81 18.38 14.02
N GLY A 20 -8.74 18.68 14.97
CA GLY A 20 -9.90 19.55 14.73
C GLY A 20 -10.90 19.04 13.67
N PHE A 21 -10.67 17.84 13.09
CA PHE A 21 -11.60 17.24 12.13
C PHE A 21 -12.76 16.56 12.85
N THR A 22 -13.99 16.90 12.45
CA THR A 22 -15.15 16.08 12.80
C THR A 22 -15.19 14.87 11.89
N MET A 23 -15.06 13.67 12.45
CA MET A 23 -15.10 12.44 11.68
C MET A 23 -16.48 12.18 11.11
N ALA A 24 -16.54 11.76 9.84
CA ALA A 24 -17.80 11.40 9.18
C ALA A 24 -18.18 9.95 9.45
N ILE A 25 -17.20 9.04 9.51
CA ILE A 25 -17.44 7.61 9.79
C ILE A 25 -18.05 7.39 11.18
N LYS A 26 -19.02 6.49 11.25
CA LYS A 26 -19.61 6.02 12.52
C LYS A 26 -18.91 4.76 12.99
N ILE A 27 -17.82 4.93 13.75
CA ILE A 27 -16.99 3.83 14.23
C ILE A 27 -17.77 2.96 15.23
N ASP A 28 -17.82 1.65 14.95
CA ASP A 28 -18.33 0.65 15.91
C ASP A 28 -17.20 0.10 16.79
N HIS A 29 -17.10 0.66 17.99
CA HIS A 29 -16.08 0.26 18.99
C HIS A 29 -16.33 -1.13 19.61
N LYS A 30 -17.42 -1.83 19.27
CA LYS A 30 -17.71 -3.19 19.75
C LYS A 30 -17.21 -4.26 18.80
N LEU A 31 -16.78 -3.88 17.59
CA LEU A 31 -16.25 -4.84 16.62
C LEU A 31 -14.88 -5.37 17.04
N THR A 32 -14.68 -6.64 16.75
CA THR A 32 -13.39 -7.33 16.89
C THR A 32 -13.19 -8.22 15.67
N ALA A 33 -11.94 -8.58 15.35
CA ALA A 33 -11.67 -9.54 14.28
C ALA A 33 -12.45 -10.86 14.46
N ARG A 34 -12.58 -11.35 15.70
CA ARG A 34 -13.34 -12.57 16.02
C ARG A 34 -14.83 -12.46 15.69
N LYS A 35 -15.45 -11.29 15.87
CA LYS A 35 -16.86 -11.08 15.50
C LYS A 35 -17.09 -11.06 13.99
N LEU A 36 -16.07 -10.76 13.21
CA LEU A 36 -16.14 -10.74 11.74
C LEU A 36 -15.90 -12.12 11.10
N VAL A 37 -15.47 -13.13 11.87
CA VAL A 37 -15.17 -14.47 11.34
C VAL A 37 -16.29 -15.04 10.46
N PRO A 38 -17.59 -15.03 10.85
CA PRO A 38 -18.64 -15.58 9.99
C PRO A 38 -18.75 -14.88 8.62
N LYS A 39 -18.57 -13.54 8.59
CA LYS A 39 -18.55 -12.76 7.33
C LYS A 39 -17.31 -13.07 6.50
N ILE A 40 -16.17 -13.23 7.14
CA ILE A 40 -14.89 -13.57 6.48
C ILE A 40 -14.96 -14.97 5.87
N GLU A 41 -15.50 -15.95 6.58
CA GLU A 41 -15.69 -17.31 6.05
C GLU A 41 -16.62 -17.29 4.84
N ARG A 42 -17.77 -16.62 4.93
CA ARG A 42 -18.67 -16.41 3.76
C ARG A 42 -17.96 -15.73 2.59
N LEU A 43 -17.13 -14.72 2.86
CA LEU A 43 -16.33 -14.06 1.81
C LEU A 43 -15.40 -15.06 1.10
N PHE A 44 -14.70 -15.91 1.85
CA PHE A 44 -13.81 -16.91 1.26
C PHE A 44 -14.56 -18.02 0.54
N GLU A 45 -15.75 -18.41 0.96
CA GLU A 45 -16.61 -19.33 0.21
C GLU A 45 -17.02 -18.76 -1.16
N LEU A 46 -17.49 -17.51 -1.20
CA LEU A 46 -17.82 -16.81 -2.43
C LEU A 46 -16.58 -16.57 -3.31
N SER A 47 -15.47 -16.18 -2.68
CA SER A 47 -14.18 -15.99 -3.33
C SER A 47 -13.68 -17.25 -4.03
N ALA A 48 -13.79 -18.42 -3.40
CA ALA A 48 -13.42 -19.71 -3.98
C ALA A 48 -14.14 -19.97 -5.30
N GLN A 49 -15.45 -19.76 -5.32
CA GLN A 49 -16.27 -19.94 -6.52
C GLN A 49 -15.84 -19.00 -7.65
N LYS A 50 -15.56 -17.73 -7.32
CA LYS A 50 -15.17 -16.71 -8.31
C LYS A 50 -13.78 -16.96 -8.89
N ILE A 51 -12.81 -17.38 -8.07
CA ILE A 51 -11.46 -17.75 -8.54
C ILE A 51 -11.55 -18.96 -9.48
N LEU A 52 -12.24 -20.03 -9.09
CA LEU A 52 -12.37 -21.23 -9.92
C LEU A 52 -13.11 -20.94 -11.23
N ASN A 53 -14.15 -20.11 -11.19
CA ASN A 53 -14.87 -19.71 -12.41
C ASN A 53 -13.97 -18.90 -13.34
N LEU A 54 -13.22 -17.92 -12.81
CA LEU A 54 -12.33 -17.09 -13.59
C LEU A 54 -11.22 -17.93 -14.23
N GLU A 55 -10.56 -18.82 -13.46
CA GLU A 55 -9.52 -19.73 -13.95
C GLU A 55 -10.03 -20.61 -15.13
N LYS A 56 -11.25 -21.12 -15.01
CA LYS A 56 -11.86 -21.96 -16.06
C LYS A 56 -12.11 -21.21 -17.38
N ILE A 57 -12.54 -19.94 -17.30
CA ILE A 57 -13.04 -19.22 -18.49
C ILE A 57 -12.07 -18.19 -19.04
N TRP A 58 -11.11 -17.71 -18.23
CA TRP A 58 -10.16 -16.71 -18.67
C TRP A 58 -9.04 -17.32 -19.48
N LYS A 59 -8.90 -16.85 -20.71
CA LYS A 59 -7.83 -17.31 -21.60
C LYS A 59 -6.68 -16.32 -21.56
N PRO A 60 -5.41 -16.78 -21.49
CA PRO A 60 -4.22 -15.92 -21.44
C PRO A 60 -4.15 -14.90 -22.57
N GLU A 61 -4.59 -15.28 -23.75
CA GLU A 61 -4.58 -14.45 -24.95
C GLU A 61 -5.49 -13.21 -24.84
N ARG A 62 -6.39 -13.19 -23.86
CA ARG A 62 -7.21 -12.02 -23.53
C ARG A 62 -6.43 -10.94 -22.77
N GLY A 63 -5.21 -11.22 -22.34
CA GLY A 63 -4.43 -10.34 -21.47
C GLY A 63 -4.86 -10.45 -20.00
N THR A 64 -4.62 -9.40 -19.23
CA THR A 64 -4.86 -9.37 -17.77
C THR A 64 -6.29 -8.94 -17.44
N PRO A 65 -7.03 -9.65 -16.58
CA PRO A 65 -8.34 -9.19 -16.10
C PRO A 65 -8.16 -7.99 -15.18
N VAL A 66 -8.94 -6.93 -15.38
CA VAL A 66 -8.74 -5.68 -14.65
C VAL A 66 -10.01 -5.16 -13.97
N PHE A 67 -11.12 -5.07 -14.70
CA PHE A 67 -12.35 -4.47 -14.23
C PHE A 67 -13.55 -5.17 -14.88
N THR A 68 -14.66 -5.30 -14.15
CA THR A 68 -15.85 -5.97 -14.70
C THR A 68 -16.72 -4.99 -15.51
N VAL A 69 -17.35 -5.55 -16.54
CA VAL A 69 -18.40 -4.90 -17.35
C VAL A 69 -19.55 -5.88 -17.45
N LYS A 70 -20.74 -5.49 -17.00
CA LYS A 70 -21.90 -6.39 -16.87
C LYS A 70 -21.56 -7.66 -16.08
N GLY A 71 -20.79 -7.50 -15.00
CA GLY A 71 -20.38 -8.58 -14.13
C GLY A 71 -19.27 -9.49 -14.66
N ASN A 72 -18.72 -9.24 -15.85
CA ASN A 72 -17.65 -10.05 -16.42
C ASN A 72 -16.33 -9.27 -16.49
N TYR A 73 -15.23 -9.87 -16.06
CA TYR A 73 -13.92 -9.24 -16.18
C TYR A 73 -13.57 -8.93 -17.63
N THR A 74 -13.00 -7.77 -17.83
CA THR A 74 -12.46 -7.27 -19.10
C THR A 74 -11.00 -6.91 -18.93
N THR A 75 -10.30 -6.75 -20.03
CA THR A 75 -8.94 -6.23 -20.08
C THR A 75 -8.92 -4.78 -20.58
N ARG A 76 -7.85 -4.08 -20.27
CA ARG A 76 -7.46 -2.80 -20.89
C ARG A 76 -6.01 -2.92 -21.31
N GLY A 77 -5.61 -2.27 -22.37
CA GLY A 77 -4.20 -2.20 -22.75
C GLY A 77 -3.35 -1.65 -21.58
N TRP A 78 -2.12 -2.10 -21.45
CA TRP A 78 -1.13 -1.68 -20.44
C TRP A 78 -1.59 -1.77 -18.95
N THR A 79 -2.52 -2.67 -18.65
CA THR A 79 -3.03 -2.88 -17.29
C THR A 79 -2.48 -4.14 -16.62
N GLU A 80 -1.33 -4.59 -17.06
CA GLU A 80 -0.62 -5.76 -16.54
C GLU A 80 -0.30 -5.66 -15.05
N TRP A 81 -0.36 -4.47 -14.47
CA TRP A 81 -0.17 -4.23 -13.04
C TRP A 81 -1.16 -4.99 -12.14
N THR A 82 -2.27 -5.48 -12.70
CA THR A 82 -3.28 -6.25 -11.96
C THR A 82 -3.07 -7.77 -12.00
N GLN A 83 -2.12 -8.28 -12.80
CA GLN A 83 -1.95 -9.73 -12.96
C GLN A 83 -1.48 -10.42 -11.68
N GLY A 84 -0.62 -9.77 -10.91
CA GLY A 84 -0.21 -10.27 -9.61
C GLY A 84 -1.37 -10.37 -8.61
N PHE A 85 -2.36 -9.52 -8.71
CA PHE A 85 -3.57 -9.61 -7.89
C PHE A 85 -4.46 -10.79 -8.31
N GLN A 86 -4.52 -11.11 -9.60
CA GLN A 86 -5.26 -12.29 -10.08
C GLN A 86 -4.71 -13.57 -9.44
N PHE A 87 -3.42 -13.82 -9.57
CA PHE A 87 -2.81 -15.06 -9.08
C PHE A 87 -2.57 -15.03 -7.56
N GLY A 88 -2.22 -13.88 -7.03
CA GLY A 88 -2.11 -13.65 -5.59
C GLY A 88 -3.42 -13.88 -4.84
N SER A 89 -4.58 -13.62 -5.47
CA SER A 89 -5.89 -13.93 -4.89
C SER A 89 -6.07 -15.43 -4.60
N ALA A 90 -5.55 -16.30 -5.47
CA ALA A 90 -5.58 -17.74 -5.22
C ALA A 90 -4.65 -18.11 -4.05
N LEU A 91 -3.47 -17.51 -3.94
CA LEU A 91 -2.56 -17.75 -2.82
C LEU A 91 -3.14 -17.28 -1.47
N LEU A 92 -3.85 -16.14 -1.44
CA LEU A 92 -4.57 -15.69 -0.25
C LEU A 92 -5.73 -16.63 0.10
N GLN A 93 -6.43 -17.16 -0.90
CA GLN A 93 -7.50 -18.15 -0.72
C GLN A 93 -6.96 -19.45 -0.10
N PHE A 94 -5.84 -19.96 -0.62
CA PHE A 94 -5.15 -21.12 -0.03
C PHE A 94 -4.75 -20.85 1.43
N ASP A 95 -4.12 -19.70 1.69
CA ASP A 95 -3.68 -19.32 3.04
C ASP A 95 -4.83 -19.29 4.05
N ALA A 96 -6.02 -18.85 3.63
CA ALA A 96 -7.21 -18.79 4.47
C ALA A 96 -7.87 -20.14 4.71
N THR A 97 -7.85 -21.05 3.71
CA THR A 97 -8.69 -22.26 3.69
C THR A 97 -7.91 -23.58 3.72
N GLY A 98 -6.63 -23.57 3.37
CA GLY A 98 -5.82 -24.79 3.22
C GLY A 98 -6.17 -25.63 1.98
N ASP A 99 -7.01 -25.15 1.07
CA ASP A 99 -7.44 -25.90 -0.12
C ASP A 99 -6.34 -25.83 -1.20
N GLU A 100 -5.67 -26.96 -1.43
CA GLU A 100 -4.53 -27.12 -2.34
C GLU A 100 -4.83 -26.73 -3.80
N ARG A 101 -6.07 -26.76 -4.24
CA ARG A 101 -6.44 -26.31 -5.58
C ARG A 101 -6.04 -24.85 -5.83
N PHE A 102 -6.17 -24.00 -4.81
CA PHE A 102 -5.81 -22.59 -4.90
C PHE A 102 -4.31 -22.36 -4.85
N LEU A 103 -3.57 -23.19 -4.11
CA LEU A 103 -2.11 -23.19 -4.15
C LEU A 103 -1.62 -23.52 -5.56
N GLU A 104 -2.18 -24.56 -6.16
CA GLU A 104 -1.81 -24.99 -7.52
C GLU A 104 -2.09 -23.89 -8.55
N ILE A 105 -3.28 -23.30 -8.54
CA ILE A 105 -3.63 -22.17 -9.42
C ILE A 105 -2.63 -21.01 -9.23
N GLY A 106 -2.40 -20.58 -7.99
CA GLY A 106 -1.52 -19.45 -7.70
C GLY A 106 -0.07 -19.73 -8.08
N ARG A 107 0.47 -20.92 -7.73
CA ARG A 107 1.86 -21.31 -7.98
C ARG A 107 2.14 -21.52 -9.47
N CYS A 108 1.35 -22.32 -10.17
CA CYS A 108 1.56 -22.57 -11.60
C CYS A 108 1.49 -21.29 -12.41
N ASN A 109 0.45 -20.47 -12.23
CA ASN A 109 0.33 -19.21 -12.94
C ASN A 109 1.46 -18.21 -12.58
N THR A 110 1.96 -18.21 -11.34
CA THR A 110 3.11 -17.39 -10.96
C THR A 110 4.35 -17.81 -11.75
N ILE A 111 4.67 -19.11 -11.76
CA ILE A 111 5.87 -19.63 -12.44
C ILE A 111 5.79 -19.41 -13.95
N GLU A 112 4.65 -19.69 -14.54
CA GLU A 112 4.47 -19.67 -16.00
C GLU A 112 4.31 -18.26 -16.59
N ARG A 113 3.71 -17.31 -15.83
CA ARG A 113 3.22 -16.05 -16.41
C ARG A 113 3.80 -14.79 -15.78
N MET A 114 4.37 -14.87 -14.57
CA MET A 114 4.85 -13.67 -13.88
C MET A 114 6.31 -13.30 -14.18
N ALA A 115 7.04 -14.11 -14.94
CA ALA A 115 8.44 -13.83 -15.26
C ALA A 115 8.66 -12.48 -15.97
N THR A 116 7.76 -12.07 -16.86
CA THR A 116 7.83 -10.77 -17.55
C THR A 116 7.70 -9.59 -16.60
N HIS A 117 6.99 -9.74 -15.48
CA HIS A 117 6.81 -8.69 -14.48
C HIS A 117 8.03 -8.49 -13.58
N ILE A 118 8.93 -9.49 -13.50
CA ILE A 118 10.18 -9.37 -12.72
C ILE A 118 11.08 -8.30 -13.32
N SER A 119 11.15 -8.24 -14.65
CA SER A 119 12.03 -7.35 -15.41
C SER A 119 11.31 -6.20 -16.12
N HIS A 120 10.06 -5.91 -15.78
CA HIS A 120 9.25 -4.90 -16.47
C HIS A 120 9.72 -3.48 -16.15
N VAL A 121 10.60 -2.93 -16.98
CA VAL A 121 11.17 -1.58 -16.82
C VAL A 121 10.16 -0.44 -17.07
N GLY A 122 9.01 -0.72 -17.67
CA GLY A 122 7.99 0.27 -18.06
C GLY A 122 7.10 0.78 -16.93
N VAL A 123 7.05 0.10 -15.78
CA VAL A 123 6.11 0.38 -14.70
C VAL A 123 6.78 0.46 -13.32
N HIS A 124 6.10 1.06 -12.36
CA HIS A 124 6.49 1.15 -10.95
C HIS A 124 5.75 0.15 -10.05
N ASP A 125 4.99 -0.79 -10.65
CA ASP A 125 4.01 -1.64 -9.97
C ASP A 125 4.59 -2.97 -9.46
N HIS A 126 5.91 -3.09 -9.35
CA HIS A 126 6.60 -4.33 -8.97
C HIS A 126 6.11 -4.92 -7.63
N GLY A 127 5.81 -4.07 -6.66
CA GLY A 127 5.28 -4.48 -5.38
C GLY A 127 3.84 -4.99 -5.45
N PHE A 128 3.06 -4.57 -6.44
CA PHE A 128 1.72 -5.12 -6.68
C PHE A 128 1.79 -6.50 -7.32
N ASN A 129 2.63 -6.66 -8.34
CA ASN A 129 2.72 -7.90 -9.08
C ASN A 129 3.54 -8.98 -8.34
N ASN A 130 4.78 -8.67 -7.99
CA ASN A 130 5.74 -9.70 -7.59
C ASN A 130 5.67 -10.04 -6.10
N ILE A 131 5.27 -9.09 -5.23
CA ILE A 131 5.04 -9.41 -3.81
C ILE A 131 3.75 -10.20 -3.63
N SER A 132 2.70 -9.90 -4.41
CA SER A 132 1.44 -10.65 -4.32
C SER A 132 1.57 -12.10 -4.80
N THR A 133 2.57 -12.41 -5.61
CA THR A 133 2.83 -13.74 -6.19
C THR A 133 4.07 -14.40 -5.57
N TYR A 134 5.27 -14.14 -6.07
CA TYR A 134 6.51 -14.70 -5.53
C TYR A 134 6.69 -14.43 -4.03
N GLY A 135 6.36 -13.20 -3.59
CA GLY A 135 6.40 -12.84 -2.17
C GLY A 135 5.44 -13.68 -1.32
N SER A 136 4.22 -13.93 -1.80
CA SER A 136 3.26 -14.79 -1.11
C SER A 136 3.73 -16.24 -1.04
N LEU A 137 4.31 -16.79 -2.13
CA LEU A 137 4.83 -18.16 -2.14
C LEU A 137 6.03 -18.31 -1.18
N LEU A 138 6.98 -17.36 -1.21
CA LEU A 138 8.10 -17.35 -0.27
C LEU A 138 7.63 -17.28 1.18
N ARG A 139 6.67 -16.38 1.48
CA ARG A 139 6.08 -16.24 2.82
C ARG A 139 5.39 -17.52 3.29
N LEU A 140 4.57 -18.15 2.45
CA LEU A 140 3.90 -19.41 2.77
C LEU A 140 4.90 -20.53 3.09
N MET A 141 6.02 -20.58 2.35
CA MET A 141 7.10 -21.53 2.59
C MET A 141 7.83 -21.23 3.91
N CYS A 142 8.19 -19.98 4.18
CA CYS A 142 8.83 -19.55 5.43
C CYS A 142 7.94 -19.74 6.66
N GLU A 143 6.62 -19.67 6.48
CA GLU A 143 5.63 -19.94 7.54
C GLU A 143 5.33 -21.44 7.72
N GLY A 144 5.88 -22.31 6.89
CA GLY A 144 5.62 -23.75 6.93
C GLY A 144 4.23 -24.16 6.47
N LYS A 145 3.52 -23.27 5.75
CA LYS A 145 2.18 -23.56 5.19
C LYS A 145 2.26 -24.38 3.90
N ILE A 146 3.40 -24.33 3.22
CA ILE A 146 3.73 -25.23 2.10
C ILE A 146 5.07 -25.92 2.37
N PRO A 147 5.32 -27.10 1.79
CA PRO A 147 6.57 -27.82 1.98
C PRO A 147 7.78 -26.98 1.59
N PHE A 148 8.85 -27.07 2.38
CA PHE A 148 10.11 -26.43 2.05
C PHE A 148 10.75 -27.11 0.83
N ASN A 149 11.15 -26.31 -0.15
CA ASN A 149 11.91 -26.71 -1.32
C ASN A 149 12.99 -25.66 -1.59
N GLU A 150 14.25 -26.02 -1.46
CA GLU A 150 15.37 -25.09 -1.59
C GLU A 150 15.43 -24.43 -2.98
N ARG A 151 15.21 -25.20 -4.05
CA ARG A 151 15.22 -24.66 -5.43
C ARG A 151 14.09 -23.68 -5.69
N GLU A 152 12.91 -23.96 -5.18
CA GLU A 152 11.77 -23.04 -5.29
C GLU A 152 12.02 -21.77 -4.46
N LYS A 153 12.59 -21.92 -3.26
CA LYS A 153 12.99 -20.78 -2.42
C LYS A 153 13.97 -19.88 -3.16
N ASP A 154 15.05 -20.45 -3.68
CA ASP A 154 16.08 -19.70 -4.43
C ASP A 154 15.47 -18.99 -5.65
N PHE A 155 14.55 -19.65 -6.34
CA PHE A 155 13.84 -19.09 -7.48
C PHE A 155 12.96 -17.90 -7.08
N TYR A 156 12.17 -18.02 -6.00
CA TYR A 156 11.34 -16.91 -5.50
C TYR A 156 12.18 -15.75 -4.99
N GLU A 157 13.26 -16.02 -4.27
CA GLU A 157 14.21 -15.01 -3.82
C GLU A 157 14.86 -14.27 -4.99
N LEU A 158 15.34 -15.00 -6.01
CA LEU A 158 15.91 -14.39 -7.20
C LEU A 158 14.91 -13.47 -7.91
N ALA A 159 13.66 -13.92 -8.08
CA ALA A 159 12.60 -13.12 -8.69
C ALA A 159 12.36 -11.81 -7.92
N LEU A 160 12.31 -11.88 -6.58
CA LEU A 160 12.11 -10.73 -5.71
C LEU A 160 13.32 -9.78 -5.70
N LYS A 161 14.54 -10.31 -5.67
CA LYS A 161 15.79 -9.54 -5.77
C LYS A 161 15.84 -8.73 -7.07
N VAL A 162 15.62 -9.38 -8.21
CA VAL A 162 15.60 -8.73 -9.53
C VAL A 162 14.50 -7.69 -9.63
N SER A 163 13.29 -8.03 -9.19
CA SER A 163 12.14 -7.12 -9.19
C SER A 163 12.40 -5.83 -8.41
N GLY A 164 12.97 -5.94 -7.20
CA GLY A 164 13.33 -4.78 -6.40
C GLY A 164 14.42 -3.92 -7.05
N ALA A 165 15.42 -4.53 -7.67
CA ALA A 165 16.47 -3.80 -8.40
C ALA A 165 15.93 -3.08 -9.63
N VAL A 166 15.05 -3.72 -10.42
CA VAL A 166 14.42 -3.11 -11.62
C VAL A 166 13.55 -1.91 -11.22
N GLN A 167 12.76 -2.03 -10.17
CA GLN A 167 11.98 -0.90 -9.67
C GLN A 167 12.88 0.24 -9.18
N ALA A 168 13.95 -0.07 -8.46
CA ALA A 168 14.91 0.92 -7.97
C ALA A 168 15.68 1.64 -9.09
N ALA A 169 15.85 1.00 -10.26
CA ALA A 169 16.50 1.60 -11.42
C ALA A 169 15.67 2.74 -12.07
N ARG A 170 14.35 2.76 -11.86
CA ARG A 170 13.45 3.83 -12.30
C ARG A 170 13.60 5.07 -11.42
N TRP A 171 14.65 5.86 -11.64
CA TRP A 171 15.05 6.88 -10.68
C TRP A 171 15.19 8.27 -11.26
N THR A 172 14.56 9.24 -10.63
CA THR A 172 14.75 10.67 -10.90
C THR A 172 15.37 11.33 -9.68
N ARG A 173 16.47 12.05 -9.89
CA ARG A 173 17.07 12.92 -8.87
C ARG A 173 16.36 14.26 -8.82
N ILE A 174 16.24 14.82 -7.61
CA ILE A 174 15.71 16.16 -7.40
C ILE A 174 16.79 17.11 -6.87
N HIS A 175 16.46 18.39 -6.77
CA HIS A 175 17.41 19.48 -6.52
C HIS A 175 18.20 19.37 -5.21
N ASP A 176 17.65 18.68 -4.18
CA ASP A 176 18.33 18.47 -2.89
C ASP A 176 19.27 17.25 -2.87
N GLY A 177 19.45 16.60 -4.00
CA GLY A 177 20.31 15.43 -4.19
C GLY A 177 19.64 14.10 -3.84
N THR A 178 18.42 14.08 -3.28
CA THR A 178 17.58 12.90 -3.12
C THR A 178 16.86 12.55 -4.43
N GLY A 179 15.95 11.59 -4.41
CA GLY A 179 15.20 11.27 -5.61
C GLY A 179 13.96 10.43 -5.34
N PHE A 180 13.35 9.96 -6.41
CA PHE A 180 12.16 9.13 -6.36
C PHE A 180 12.08 8.11 -7.50
N ILE A 181 11.33 7.04 -7.30
CA ILE A 181 10.96 6.08 -8.34
C ILE A 181 9.87 6.72 -9.19
N TYR A 182 10.16 6.95 -10.47
CA TYR A 182 9.19 7.59 -11.36
C TYR A 182 8.12 6.61 -11.87
N SER A 183 6.92 7.15 -12.09
CA SER A 183 5.77 6.39 -12.57
C SER A 183 5.89 6.02 -14.06
N PHE A 184 4.89 5.30 -14.59
CA PHE A 184 4.82 5.00 -16.02
C PHE A 184 4.69 6.25 -16.90
N ASN A 185 4.30 7.41 -16.34
CA ASN A 185 4.24 8.69 -17.07
C ASN A 185 5.61 9.25 -17.44
N GLY A 186 6.68 8.73 -16.87
CA GLY A 186 8.03 9.13 -17.18
C GLY A 186 8.77 9.82 -16.02
N PRO A 187 10.03 10.23 -16.27
CA PRO A 187 10.94 10.68 -15.22
C PRO A 187 10.49 11.90 -14.42
N HIS A 188 9.55 12.69 -14.94
CA HIS A 188 9.02 13.87 -14.25
C HIS A 188 7.96 13.56 -13.20
N SER A 189 7.49 12.32 -13.11
CA SER A 189 6.25 11.94 -12.43
C SER A 189 6.48 11.12 -11.18
N LEU A 190 6.06 11.64 -10.02
CA LEU A 190 6.01 10.95 -8.73
C LEU A 190 4.56 10.62 -8.38
N PHE A 191 4.20 9.32 -8.36
CA PHE A 191 2.87 8.82 -8.01
C PHE A 191 2.78 8.37 -6.56
N ILE A 192 1.63 8.63 -5.95
CA ILE A 192 1.33 8.20 -4.57
C ILE A 192 1.24 6.68 -4.43
N ASP A 193 0.74 5.97 -5.44
CA ASP A 193 0.52 4.51 -5.44
C ASP A 193 1.84 3.73 -5.25
N THR A 194 2.97 4.30 -5.68
CA THR A 194 4.29 3.70 -5.50
C THR A 194 4.61 3.42 -4.03
N MET A 195 4.01 4.16 -3.09
CA MET A 195 4.18 3.89 -1.66
C MET A 195 3.84 2.45 -1.29
N ARG A 196 2.76 1.90 -1.84
CA ARG A 196 2.39 0.49 -1.61
C ARG A 196 3.32 -0.47 -2.38
N SER A 197 3.86 -0.04 -3.51
CA SER A 197 4.78 -0.83 -4.33
C SER A 197 6.20 -0.93 -3.75
N LEU A 198 6.58 -0.08 -2.80
CA LEU A 198 7.90 -0.11 -2.13
C LEU A 198 8.22 -1.43 -1.42
N ARG A 199 7.21 -2.26 -1.17
CA ARG A 199 7.40 -3.63 -0.63
C ARG A 199 8.43 -4.44 -1.43
N SER A 200 8.53 -4.22 -2.75
CA SER A 200 9.52 -4.92 -3.58
C SER A 200 10.95 -4.56 -3.21
N LEU A 201 11.23 -3.28 -2.91
CA LEU A 201 12.55 -2.84 -2.46
C LEU A 201 12.83 -3.31 -1.03
N ALA A 202 11.83 -3.28 -0.15
CA ALA A 202 11.96 -3.72 1.23
C ALA A 202 12.34 -5.20 1.32
N VAL A 203 11.62 -6.07 0.63
CA VAL A 203 11.90 -7.51 0.61
C VAL A 203 13.25 -7.80 -0.08
N ALA A 204 13.55 -7.17 -1.22
CA ALA A 204 14.83 -7.34 -1.90
C ALA A 204 16.02 -6.87 -1.04
N HIS A 205 15.85 -5.79 -0.25
CA HIS A 205 16.86 -5.36 0.72
C HIS A 205 17.06 -6.40 1.81
N GLN A 206 15.99 -6.94 2.41
CA GLN A 206 16.08 -7.99 3.43
C GLN A 206 16.74 -9.29 2.89
N LEU A 207 16.59 -9.56 1.59
CA LEU A 207 17.31 -10.63 0.89
C LEU A 207 18.78 -10.29 0.57
N GLY A 208 19.30 -9.17 1.09
CA GLY A 208 20.70 -8.75 0.92
C GLY A 208 21.07 -8.25 -0.47
N HIS A 209 20.07 -7.81 -1.27
CA HIS A 209 20.31 -7.40 -2.66
C HIS A 209 20.60 -5.89 -2.79
N VAL A 210 21.29 -5.54 -3.86
CA VAL A 210 21.62 -4.18 -4.28
C VAL A 210 21.38 -4.02 -5.78
N LEU A 211 21.13 -2.80 -6.23
CA LEU A 211 21.16 -2.48 -7.65
C LEU A 211 22.61 -2.16 -8.05
N MET A 212 23.14 -2.87 -9.04
CA MET A 212 24.44 -2.55 -9.63
C MET A 212 24.29 -1.40 -10.62
N GLY A 213 25.04 -0.33 -10.40
CA GLY A 213 25.18 0.80 -11.31
C GLY A 213 26.42 0.69 -12.17
N GLU A 214 26.68 1.75 -12.96
CA GLU A 214 27.91 1.85 -13.74
C GLU A 214 29.16 1.86 -12.83
N GLN A 215 30.28 1.41 -13.37
CA GLN A 215 31.56 1.34 -12.65
C GLN A 215 31.47 0.58 -11.31
N GLU A 216 30.67 -0.49 -11.28
CA GLU A 216 30.48 -1.35 -10.11
C GLU A 216 29.87 -0.63 -8.88
N ALA A 217 29.22 0.52 -9.09
CA ALA A 217 28.57 1.25 -8.02
C ALA A 217 27.42 0.44 -7.42
N LYS A 218 27.47 0.18 -6.12
CA LYS A 218 26.41 -0.50 -5.36
C LYS A 218 25.39 0.54 -4.89
N ILE A 219 24.17 0.46 -5.41
CA ILE A 219 23.06 1.34 -5.06
C ILE A 219 22.18 0.61 -4.05
N SER A 220 22.02 1.18 -2.85
CA SER A 220 21.21 0.63 -1.78
C SER A 220 19.72 0.69 -2.12
N LEU A 221 19.03 -0.45 -2.07
CA LEU A 221 17.58 -0.52 -2.24
C LEU A 221 16.86 0.14 -1.07
N LEU A 222 17.38 0.01 0.15
CA LEU A 222 16.83 0.68 1.33
C LEU A 222 16.94 2.21 1.20
N GLN A 223 18.06 2.74 0.73
CA GLN A 223 18.18 4.19 0.49
C GLN A 223 17.19 4.69 -0.56
N ARG A 224 17.02 3.96 -1.69
CA ARG A 224 16.01 4.28 -2.72
C ARG A 224 14.60 4.28 -2.17
N LEU A 225 14.26 3.30 -1.33
CA LEU A 225 12.99 3.21 -0.63
C LEU A 225 12.77 4.41 0.27
N VAL A 226 13.73 4.71 1.15
CA VAL A 226 13.66 5.81 2.12
C VAL A 226 13.53 7.17 1.42
N GLU A 227 14.35 7.43 0.41
CA GLU A 227 14.29 8.69 -0.36
C GLU A 227 12.95 8.83 -1.10
N HIS A 228 12.43 7.75 -1.70
CA HIS A 228 11.11 7.78 -2.34
C HIS A 228 10.00 8.06 -1.34
N ALA A 229 9.97 7.35 -0.20
CA ALA A 229 8.96 7.53 0.84
C ALA A 229 8.99 8.97 1.43
N LEU A 230 10.19 9.50 1.66
CA LEU A 230 10.41 10.87 2.13
C LEU A 230 9.86 11.90 1.14
N ASN A 231 10.16 11.74 -0.16
CA ASN A 231 9.71 12.68 -1.18
C ASN A 231 8.20 12.55 -1.45
N THR A 232 7.64 11.36 -1.38
CA THR A 232 6.19 11.17 -1.47
C THR A 232 5.48 11.84 -0.29
N ALA A 233 5.98 11.69 0.93
CA ALA A 233 5.42 12.37 2.10
C ALA A 233 5.55 13.90 2.00
N ARG A 234 6.63 14.42 1.43
CA ARG A 234 6.85 15.89 1.29
C ARG A 234 6.00 16.52 0.18
N TYR A 235 5.82 15.83 -0.95
CA TYR A 235 5.29 16.46 -2.15
C TYR A 235 3.87 16.01 -2.48
N ASN A 236 3.49 14.75 -2.20
CA ASN A 236 2.14 14.26 -2.46
C ASN A 236 1.19 14.45 -1.27
N ALA A 237 1.66 14.35 -0.02
CA ALA A 237 0.84 14.61 1.16
C ALA A 237 0.86 16.08 1.58
N TYR A 238 -0.25 16.55 2.18
CA TYR A 238 -0.45 17.91 2.66
C TYR A 238 -0.66 17.90 4.17
N TYR A 239 -0.22 18.96 4.85
CA TYR A 239 -0.20 19.00 6.33
C TYR A 239 -0.96 20.19 6.93
N GLY A 240 -1.57 21.06 6.09
CA GLY A 240 -2.25 22.26 6.56
C GLY A 240 -1.28 23.39 6.94
N GLU A 241 -0.10 23.40 6.33
CA GLU A 241 0.99 24.37 6.63
C GLU A 241 1.01 25.56 5.65
N GLY A 242 0.00 25.67 4.79
CA GLY A 242 -0.14 26.80 3.86
C GLY A 242 0.71 26.68 2.60
N ARG A 243 1.05 25.47 2.16
CA ARG A 243 1.81 25.22 0.92
C ARG A 243 1.13 25.82 -0.31
N ASP A 244 -0.17 25.73 -0.38
CA ASP A 244 -1.02 26.36 -1.40
C ASP A 244 -2.44 26.62 -0.84
N ALA A 245 -3.33 27.23 -1.63
CA ALA A 245 -4.72 27.51 -1.25
C ALA A 245 -5.58 26.25 -0.99
N TYR A 246 -5.09 25.07 -1.36
CA TYR A 246 -5.75 23.79 -1.20
C TYR A 246 -5.05 22.91 -0.15
N ASP A 247 -4.15 23.48 0.66
CA ASP A 247 -3.41 22.78 1.69
C ASP A 247 -4.33 22.46 2.88
N VAL A 248 -4.98 21.31 2.78
CA VAL A 248 -5.77 20.72 3.85
C VAL A 248 -5.00 19.51 4.40
N ARG A 249 -4.81 19.45 5.72
CA ARG A 249 -4.07 18.36 6.38
C ARG A 249 -4.64 17.00 5.96
N GLY A 250 -3.76 16.11 5.53
CA GLY A 250 -4.10 14.75 5.10
C GLY A 250 -4.61 14.61 3.67
N ARG A 251 -4.86 15.70 2.96
CA ARG A 251 -5.13 15.66 1.51
C ARG A 251 -3.93 15.05 0.78
N VAL A 252 -4.20 14.35 -0.32
CA VAL A 252 -3.17 13.69 -1.14
C VAL A 252 -3.32 14.10 -2.60
N ALA A 253 -2.24 14.56 -3.22
CA ALA A 253 -2.16 14.67 -4.67
C ALA A 253 -1.86 13.29 -5.27
N HIS A 254 -2.58 12.89 -6.31
CA HIS A 254 -2.33 11.63 -7.01
C HIS A 254 -0.90 11.58 -7.57
N GLU A 255 -0.49 12.67 -8.23
CA GLU A 255 0.80 12.81 -8.90
C GLU A 255 1.41 14.16 -8.55
N THR A 256 2.73 14.21 -8.49
CA THR A 256 3.47 15.46 -8.46
C THR A 256 4.50 15.50 -9.58
N ILE A 257 4.60 16.68 -10.22
CA ILE A 257 5.42 16.91 -11.42
C ILE A 257 6.70 17.65 -11.04
N PHE A 258 7.81 17.14 -11.54
CA PHE A 258 9.15 17.72 -11.38
C PHE A 258 9.75 18.13 -12.72
N ASN A 259 10.58 19.15 -12.70
CA ASN A 259 11.44 19.47 -13.82
C ASN A 259 12.64 18.51 -13.83
N THR A 260 12.78 17.71 -14.88
CA THR A 260 13.83 16.68 -14.99
C THR A 260 15.24 17.24 -15.16
N THR A 261 15.39 18.50 -15.55
CA THR A 261 16.69 19.15 -15.71
C THR A 261 17.18 19.78 -14.40
N SER A 262 16.31 20.54 -13.71
CA SER A 262 16.68 21.22 -12.46
C SER A 262 16.36 20.42 -11.19
N GLY A 263 15.53 19.38 -11.30
CA GLY A 263 15.01 18.63 -10.14
C GLY A 263 14.00 19.41 -9.29
N SER A 264 13.51 20.56 -9.77
CA SER A 264 12.57 21.40 -9.02
C SER A 264 11.15 20.86 -9.10
N PHE A 265 10.42 20.90 -7.98
CA PHE A 265 8.97 20.68 -7.97
C PHE A 265 8.26 21.73 -8.84
N ARG A 266 7.26 21.31 -9.60
CA ARG A 266 6.46 22.19 -10.47
C ARG A 266 5.05 22.37 -9.98
N SER A 267 4.29 21.27 -9.88
CA SER A 267 2.87 21.31 -9.54
C SER A 267 2.37 19.94 -9.09
N PRO A 268 1.27 19.90 -8.31
CA PRO A 268 0.47 18.69 -8.22
C PRO A 268 -0.19 18.40 -9.57
N ASN A 269 -0.53 17.13 -9.83
CA ASN A 269 -1.27 16.66 -10.98
C ASN A 269 -2.20 15.51 -10.58
N SER A 270 -3.11 15.15 -11.46
CA SER A 270 -3.96 13.98 -11.28
C SER A 270 -4.31 13.37 -12.63
N GLN A 271 -4.25 12.05 -12.71
CA GLN A 271 -4.69 11.30 -13.88
C GLN A 271 -5.98 10.55 -13.63
N GLN A 272 -6.10 9.90 -12.48
CA GLN A 272 -7.27 9.12 -12.12
C GLN A 272 -8.26 9.88 -11.23
N GLY A 273 -7.84 10.96 -10.56
CA GLY A 273 -8.69 11.86 -9.78
C GLY A 273 -9.35 12.93 -10.63
N TYR A 274 -10.30 13.65 -10.03
CA TYR A 274 -11.03 14.73 -10.68
C TYR A 274 -10.13 15.93 -10.98
N SER A 275 -9.26 16.29 -10.05
CA SER A 275 -8.44 17.49 -10.12
C SER A 275 -7.11 17.30 -9.39
N PRO A 276 -6.04 18.03 -9.77
CA PRO A 276 -4.81 18.13 -8.98
C PRO A 276 -5.02 18.64 -7.56
N PHE A 277 -6.12 19.37 -7.34
CA PHE A 277 -6.45 20.04 -6.08
C PHE A 277 -7.53 19.34 -5.26
N SER A 278 -8.08 18.23 -5.75
CA SER A 278 -8.91 17.30 -5.00
C SER A 278 -8.12 16.06 -4.57
N THR A 279 -8.76 15.12 -3.92
CA THR A 279 -8.13 13.85 -3.54
C THR A 279 -8.89 12.68 -4.14
N TRP A 280 -8.27 12.01 -5.09
CA TRP A 280 -8.68 10.71 -5.56
C TRP A 280 -8.56 9.70 -4.41
N THR A 281 -9.70 9.14 -3.99
CA THR A 281 -9.76 8.40 -2.72
C THR A 281 -9.02 7.08 -2.74
N ARG A 282 -8.87 6.44 -3.89
CA ARG A 282 -8.01 5.25 -4.01
C ARG A 282 -6.53 5.61 -3.88
N GLY A 283 -6.09 6.76 -4.40
CA GLY A 283 -4.73 7.29 -4.16
C GLY A 283 -4.49 7.58 -2.68
N LEU A 284 -5.47 8.16 -1.99
CA LEU A 284 -5.43 8.34 -0.54
C LEU A 284 -5.32 7.00 0.21
N ALA A 285 -6.07 5.99 -0.23
CA ALA A 285 -6.02 4.65 0.36
C ALA A 285 -4.64 3.99 0.16
N TRP A 286 -4.01 4.18 -1.01
CA TRP A 286 -2.63 3.74 -1.24
C TRP A 286 -1.63 4.42 -0.31
N ALA A 287 -1.81 5.72 -0.03
CA ALA A 287 -0.99 6.45 0.94
C ALA A 287 -1.14 5.87 2.34
N ILE A 288 -2.38 5.69 2.83
CA ILE A 288 -2.65 5.13 4.17
C ILE A 288 -1.99 3.77 4.34
N LEU A 289 -2.21 2.86 3.39
CA LEU A 289 -1.66 1.52 3.46
C LEU A 289 -0.14 1.53 3.30
N GLY A 290 0.39 2.31 2.34
CA GLY A 290 1.81 2.38 2.06
C GLY A 290 2.60 2.98 3.22
N PHE A 291 2.16 4.09 3.81
CA PHE A 291 2.86 4.69 4.97
C PHE A 291 2.77 3.79 6.22
N ALA A 292 1.63 3.14 6.46
CA ALA A 292 1.52 2.18 7.56
C ALA A 292 2.50 1.01 7.41
N GLU A 293 2.63 0.46 6.20
CA GLU A 293 3.60 -0.61 5.92
C GLU A 293 5.06 -0.15 6.01
N GLN A 294 5.38 1.11 5.66
CA GLN A 294 6.74 1.63 5.89
C GLN A 294 7.08 1.72 7.38
N LEU A 295 6.13 2.13 8.22
CA LEU A 295 6.31 2.11 9.67
C LEU A 295 6.52 0.67 10.21
N GLU A 296 5.77 -0.31 9.72
CA GLU A 296 5.95 -1.73 10.06
C GLU A 296 7.33 -2.23 9.59
N PHE A 297 7.73 -1.91 8.37
CA PHE A 297 9.03 -2.29 7.82
C PHE A 297 10.18 -1.71 8.63
N CYS A 298 10.12 -0.42 8.97
CA CYS A 298 11.17 0.24 9.78
C CYS A 298 11.38 -0.44 11.15
N ARG A 299 10.38 -1.12 11.70
CA ARG A 299 10.53 -1.90 12.95
C ARG A 299 11.32 -3.18 12.77
N THR A 300 11.51 -3.67 11.56
CA THR A 300 12.32 -4.85 11.26
C THR A 300 13.79 -4.51 11.01
N LEU A 301 14.12 -3.22 10.92
CA LEU A 301 15.46 -2.71 10.67
C LEU A 301 16.14 -2.28 11.97
N SER A 302 17.46 -2.36 11.99
CA SER A 302 18.27 -1.75 13.04
C SER A 302 18.23 -0.22 12.94
N GLU A 303 18.50 0.46 14.06
CA GLU A 303 18.64 1.92 14.06
C GLU A 303 19.75 2.42 13.15
N GLU A 304 20.84 1.66 13.05
CA GLU A 304 21.99 1.98 12.20
C GLU A 304 21.59 1.90 10.71
N GLU A 305 20.87 0.88 10.29
CA GLU A 305 20.39 0.74 8.90
C GLU A 305 19.53 1.93 8.48
N ILE A 306 18.57 2.34 9.32
CA ILE A 306 17.71 3.49 9.04
C ILE A 306 18.54 4.78 9.02
N ALA A 307 19.45 4.96 9.99
CA ALA A 307 20.31 6.15 10.06
C ALA A 307 21.21 6.27 8.83
N VAL A 308 21.78 5.16 8.35
CA VAL A 308 22.57 5.10 7.11
C VAL A 308 21.71 5.46 5.91
N ALA A 309 20.54 4.84 5.76
CA ALA A 309 19.66 5.04 4.61
C ALA A 309 19.07 6.47 4.52
N THR A 310 18.90 7.14 5.66
CA THR A 310 18.39 8.53 5.72
C THR A 310 19.48 9.59 5.56
N SER A 311 20.75 9.18 5.55
CA SER A 311 21.89 10.10 5.56
C SER A 311 22.55 10.26 4.19
N PRO A 312 23.06 11.45 3.85
CA PRO A 312 23.85 11.65 2.64
C PRO A 312 25.11 10.76 2.63
N SER A 313 25.57 10.38 1.47
CA SER A 313 26.70 9.45 1.27
C SER A 313 27.99 9.90 1.96
N TYR A 314 28.24 11.20 2.12
CA TYR A 314 29.43 11.70 2.84
C TYR A 314 29.38 11.37 4.33
N LEU A 315 28.20 11.48 4.99
CA LEU A 315 28.05 11.11 6.40
C LEU A 315 28.22 9.61 6.62
N THR A 316 27.67 8.81 5.70
CA THR A 316 27.78 7.36 5.78
C THR A 316 29.22 6.86 5.57
N ARG A 317 30.00 7.50 4.67
CA ARG A 317 31.43 7.21 4.50
C ARG A 317 32.22 7.52 5.76
N ILE A 318 32.03 8.71 6.35
CA ILE A 318 32.71 9.08 7.61
C ILE A 318 32.35 8.10 8.72
N HIS A 319 31.09 7.70 8.82
CA HIS A 319 30.63 6.71 9.80
C HIS A 319 31.26 5.33 9.56
N ALA A 320 31.41 4.89 8.32
CA ALA A 320 32.08 3.63 7.98
C ALA A 320 33.56 3.65 8.37
N ASP A 321 34.24 4.80 8.24
CA ASP A 321 35.66 4.99 8.62
C ASP A 321 35.83 5.27 10.13
N ARG A 322 34.85 4.87 10.95
CA ARG A 322 34.82 5.18 12.39
C ARG A 322 36.09 4.78 13.16
N GLU A 323 36.75 3.69 12.80
CA GLU A 323 37.98 3.25 13.44
C GLU A 323 39.13 4.25 13.24
N TYR A 324 39.22 4.89 12.09
CA TYR A 324 40.16 5.97 11.85
C TYR A 324 39.89 7.16 12.79
N HIS A 325 38.65 7.58 12.91
CA HIS A 325 38.24 8.70 13.74
C HIS A 325 38.28 8.43 15.26
N LEU A 326 38.36 7.18 15.69
CA LEU A 326 38.49 6.83 17.11
C LEU A 326 39.93 6.94 17.64
N ARG A 327 40.95 7.19 16.79
CA ARG A 327 42.37 7.18 17.16
C ARG A 327 42.75 8.31 18.12
N ASP A 328 42.11 9.46 18.03
CA ASP A 328 42.40 10.59 18.91
C ASP A 328 41.12 11.24 19.51
N ARG A 329 41.30 12.24 20.38
CA ARG A 329 40.18 12.92 21.06
C ARG A 329 39.36 13.78 20.09
N SER A 330 39.98 14.41 19.09
CA SER A 330 39.32 15.29 18.12
C SER A 330 38.45 14.46 17.16
N GLY A 331 39.00 13.37 16.63
CA GLY A 331 38.25 12.44 15.78
C GLY A 331 37.08 11.77 16.50
N ARG A 332 37.25 11.42 17.79
CA ARG A 332 36.13 10.91 18.61
C ARG A 332 35.01 11.93 18.79
N LYS A 333 35.34 13.21 18.99
CA LYS A 333 34.35 14.29 19.08
C LYS A 333 33.62 14.47 17.75
N PHE A 334 34.37 14.49 16.65
CA PHE A 334 33.83 14.60 15.30
C PHE A 334 32.89 13.41 14.95
N LEU A 335 33.31 12.18 15.27
CA LEU A 335 32.47 10.99 15.05
C LEU A 335 31.15 11.06 15.83
N LYS A 336 31.17 11.55 17.07
CA LYS A 336 29.95 11.76 17.87
C LYS A 336 29.01 12.78 17.21
N GLU A 337 29.54 13.86 16.63
CA GLU A 337 28.73 14.83 15.89
C GLU A 337 28.09 14.21 14.64
N ILE A 338 28.83 13.41 13.88
CA ILE A 338 28.29 12.68 12.73
C ILE A 338 27.17 11.73 13.15
N GLN A 339 27.38 10.96 14.20
CA GLN A 339 26.36 10.05 14.75
C GLN A 339 25.11 10.80 15.21
N SER A 340 25.24 11.96 15.87
CA SER A 340 24.11 12.81 16.25
C SER A 340 23.31 13.26 15.03
N ARG A 341 23.97 13.76 13.99
CA ARG A 341 23.30 14.17 12.73
C ARG A 341 22.57 13.02 12.04
N MET A 342 23.15 11.83 12.03
CA MET A 342 22.52 10.63 11.47
C MET A 342 21.29 10.22 12.29
N HIS A 343 21.38 10.31 13.62
CA HIS A 343 20.25 10.05 14.52
C HIS A 343 19.11 11.05 14.31
N GLU A 344 19.40 12.35 14.20
CA GLU A 344 18.40 13.39 13.91
C GLU A 344 17.67 13.12 12.59
N ARG A 345 18.39 12.71 11.53
CA ARG A 345 17.81 12.37 10.23
C ARG A 345 16.91 11.15 10.32
N ARG A 346 17.34 10.09 11.02
CA ARG A 346 16.53 8.91 11.30
C ARG A 346 15.23 9.30 11.99
N THR A 347 15.32 10.07 13.05
CA THR A 347 14.18 10.51 13.85
C THR A 347 13.24 11.38 13.01
N GLY A 348 13.76 12.32 12.23
CA GLY A 348 12.97 13.15 11.32
C GLY A 348 12.25 12.34 10.23
N PHE A 349 12.90 11.32 9.68
CA PHE A 349 12.26 10.42 8.72
C PHE A 349 11.09 9.64 9.35
N LEU A 350 11.31 8.99 10.49
CA LEU A 350 10.27 8.22 11.17
C LEU A 350 9.09 9.12 11.59
N GLN A 351 9.38 10.34 12.07
CA GLN A 351 8.34 11.32 12.40
C GLN A 351 7.53 11.73 11.17
N LEU A 352 8.19 11.96 10.03
CA LEU A 352 7.50 12.31 8.78
C LEU A 352 6.62 11.16 8.28
N MET A 353 7.10 9.90 8.34
CA MET A 353 6.27 8.73 7.99
C MET A 353 5.06 8.60 8.91
N PHE A 354 5.25 8.83 10.20
CA PHE A 354 4.16 8.83 11.17
C PHE A 354 3.13 9.94 10.90
N ASN A 355 3.60 11.17 10.65
CA ASN A 355 2.74 12.31 10.33
C ASN A 355 1.94 12.07 9.03
N ALA A 356 2.59 11.50 8.00
CA ALA A 356 1.93 11.17 6.75
C ALA A 356 0.85 10.09 6.94
N ALA A 357 1.17 9.01 7.68
CA ALA A 357 0.23 7.94 7.96
C ALA A 357 -1.00 8.43 8.76
N THR A 358 -0.79 9.25 9.79
CA THR A 358 -1.88 9.76 10.62
C THR A 358 -2.69 10.83 9.88
N ALA A 359 -2.05 11.81 9.23
CA ALA A 359 -2.75 12.87 8.51
C ALA A 359 -3.66 12.30 7.40
N THR A 360 -3.14 11.38 6.58
CA THR A 360 -3.92 10.77 5.50
C THR A 360 -5.06 9.90 6.03
N SER A 361 -4.85 9.19 7.14
CA SER A 361 -5.89 8.41 7.82
C SER A 361 -7.01 9.30 8.37
N ASP A 362 -6.67 10.38 9.06
CA ASP A 362 -7.65 11.34 9.61
C ASP A 362 -8.48 11.98 8.51
N PHE A 363 -7.84 12.39 7.42
CA PHE A 363 -8.54 12.97 6.27
C PHE A 363 -9.50 11.97 5.62
N TYR A 364 -9.11 10.69 5.50
CA TYR A 364 -10.01 9.66 5.02
C TYR A 364 -11.25 9.50 5.91
N LEU A 365 -11.05 9.39 7.23
CA LEU A 365 -12.13 9.22 8.21
C LEU A 365 -13.08 10.43 8.26
N ALA A 366 -12.59 11.62 7.92
CA ALA A 366 -13.39 12.84 7.83
C ALA A 366 -14.12 12.98 6.48
N SER A 367 -13.65 12.34 5.41
CA SER A 367 -14.14 12.52 4.04
C SER A 367 -14.87 11.31 3.43
N CYS A 368 -14.92 10.17 4.11
CA CYS A 368 -15.74 9.01 3.71
C CYS A 368 -17.17 9.14 4.23
N CYS A 369 -18.09 8.33 3.69
CA CYS A 369 -19.47 8.23 4.20
C CYS A 369 -19.52 7.57 5.60
N ALA A 370 -20.66 7.66 6.27
CA ALA A 370 -20.82 7.17 7.64
C ALA A 370 -20.56 5.67 7.82
N ASP A 371 -20.65 4.88 6.75
CA ASP A 371 -20.31 3.45 6.68
C ASP A 371 -18.84 3.16 6.34
N GLY A 372 -18.05 4.21 6.15
CA GLY A 372 -16.62 4.14 5.86
C GLY A 372 -16.26 3.98 4.38
N VAL A 373 -17.23 3.94 3.46
CA VAL A 373 -16.97 3.88 2.02
C VAL A 373 -16.92 5.30 1.44
N PRO A 374 -15.84 5.67 0.71
CA PRO A 374 -15.69 7.03 0.20
C PRO A 374 -16.35 7.18 -1.18
N MET A 375 -16.64 8.44 -1.56
CA MET A 375 -16.82 8.79 -2.96
C MET A 375 -15.50 8.62 -3.70
N TRP A 376 -15.52 8.45 -5.02
CA TRP A 376 -14.32 8.20 -5.83
C TRP A 376 -13.28 9.34 -5.78
N ASP A 377 -13.71 10.55 -5.51
CA ASP A 377 -12.86 11.73 -5.33
C ASP A 377 -13.53 12.73 -4.38
N THR A 378 -12.77 13.35 -3.47
CA THR A 378 -13.30 14.26 -2.44
C THR A 378 -13.74 15.62 -3.00
N GLY A 379 -13.35 15.97 -4.22
CA GLY A 379 -13.72 17.18 -4.92
C GLY A 379 -14.54 16.93 -6.19
N ALA A 380 -15.13 15.73 -6.33
CA ALA A 380 -15.92 15.40 -7.52
C ALA A 380 -17.05 16.42 -7.76
N PRO A 381 -17.33 16.78 -9.03
CA PRO A 381 -18.04 18.03 -9.36
C PRO A 381 -19.49 18.07 -8.88
N ASN A 382 -20.13 16.94 -8.67
CA ASN A 382 -21.53 16.87 -8.28
C ASN A 382 -21.77 16.46 -6.81
N LEU A 383 -20.71 16.39 -5.97
CA LEU A 383 -20.87 16.05 -4.54
C LEU A 383 -21.85 16.97 -3.81
N HIS A 384 -21.88 18.26 -4.16
CA HIS A 384 -22.82 19.24 -3.59
C HIS A 384 -24.29 18.85 -3.78
N ARG A 385 -24.62 18.01 -4.78
CA ARG A 385 -25.98 17.53 -5.06
C ARG A 385 -26.40 16.36 -4.17
N LEU A 386 -25.46 15.74 -3.47
CA LEU A 386 -25.73 14.64 -2.52
C LEU A 386 -26.17 15.15 -1.14
N GLY A 387 -26.18 16.48 -0.94
CA GLY A 387 -26.51 17.08 0.34
C GLY A 387 -25.53 16.64 1.43
N ASN A 388 -26.06 16.29 2.60
CA ASN A 388 -25.22 15.90 3.74
C ASN A 388 -24.86 14.40 3.68
N TYR A 389 -24.19 13.98 2.61
CA TYR A 389 -23.86 12.57 2.32
C TYR A 389 -22.86 11.95 3.31
N LEU A 390 -21.97 12.76 3.87
CA LEU A 390 -20.97 12.28 4.85
C LEU A 390 -21.60 11.73 6.13
N ASN A 391 -22.79 12.23 6.52
CA ASN A 391 -23.48 11.80 7.74
C ASN A 391 -24.38 10.56 7.55
N LYS A 392 -24.38 9.95 6.36
CA LYS A 392 -25.20 8.80 5.99
C LYS A 392 -24.32 7.70 5.41
N PRO A 393 -24.77 6.43 5.45
CA PRO A 393 -24.17 5.38 4.63
C PRO A 393 -24.15 5.78 3.17
N ALA A 394 -23.17 5.28 2.42
CA ALA A 394 -23.00 5.58 1.01
C ALA A 394 -24.24 5.16 0.20
N ASP A 395 -24.79 6.10 -0.60
CA ASP A 395 -25.84 5.80 -1.57
C ASP A 395 -25.22 5.31 -2.87
N LEU A 396 -25.24 4.01 -3.07
CA LEU A 396 -24.59 3.32 -4.21
C LEU A 396 -25.29 3.59 -5.55
N PHE A 397 -26.56 3.96 -5.51
CA PHE A 397 -27.40 4.13 -6.70
C PHE A 397 -27.80 5.61 -6.92
N ASN A 398 -27.07 6.53 -6.26
CA ASN A 398 -27.28 7.95 -6.50
C ASN A 398 -27.00 8.33 -7.96
N ARG A 399 -27.49 9.49 -8.39
CA ARG A 399 -27.42 9.92 -9.80
C ARG A 399 -26.25 10.86 -10.11
N TRP A 400 -25.38 11.12 -9.13
CA TRP A 400 -24.45 12.23 -9.19
C TRP A 400 -22.98 11.81 -9.24
N GLU A 401 -22.51 11.04 -8.24
CA GLU A 401 -21.13 10.61 -8.15
C GLU A 401 -21.04 9.18 -7.59
N PRO A 402 -20.16 8.33 -8.13
CA PRO A 402 -20.00 6.97 -7.63
C PRO A 402 -19.17 6.94 -6.35
N VAL A 403 -19.37 5.90 -5.56
CA VAL A 403 -18.44 5.49 -4.50
C VAL A 403 -17.29 4.65 -5.06
N ASP A 404 -16.23 4.43 -4.26
CA ASP A 404 -15.17 3.47 -4.61
C ASP A 404 -14.91 2.49 -3.44
N SER A 405 -15.53 1.32 -3.53
CA SER A 405 -15.35 0.23 -2.55
C SER A 405 -13.92 -0.31 -2.52
N SER A 406 -13.20 -0.23 -3.64
CA SER A 406 -11.79 -0.66 -3.68
C SER A 406 -10.90 0.24 -2.83
N ALA A 407 -11.16 1.55 -2.81
CA ALA A 407 -10.48 2.48 -1.91
C ALA A 407 -10.76 2.13 -0.44
N ALA A 408 -12.01 1.76 -0.11
CA ALA A 408 -12.38 1.34 1.24
C ALA A 408 -11.64 0.07 1.69
N ALA A 409 -11.51 -0.95 0.82
CA ALA A 409 -10.79 -2.18 1.14
C ALA A 409 -9.30 -1.95 1.41
N ILE A 410 -8.67 -1.09 0.63
CA ILE A 410 -7.26 -0.72 0.78
C ILE A 410 -7.05 0.11 2.05
N ALA A 411 -7.89 1.14 2.27
CA ALA A 411 -7.79 2.02 3.44
C ALA A 411 -8.02 1.27 4.75
N ALA A 412 -9.02 0.37 4.81
CA ALA A 412 -9.31 -0.43 5.98
C ALA A 412 -8.09 -1.25 6.44
N GLN A 413 -7.37 -1.85 5.50
CA GLN A 413 -6.15 -2.59 5.78
C GLN A 413 -5.06 -1.68 6.35
N GLY A 414 -4.86 -0.49 5.76
CA GLY A 414 -3.88 0.48 6.24
C GLY A 414 -4.22 1.02 7.63
N LEU A 415 -5.49 1.31 7.91
CA LEU A 415 -5.98 1.75 9.23
C LEU A 415 -5.73 0.69 10.31
N ILE A 416 -5.98 -0.60 10.02
CA ILE A 416 -5.70 -1.70 10.95
C ILE A 416 -4.20 -1.81 11.21
N ARG A 417 -3.35 -1.72 10.17
CA ARG A 417 -1.89 -1.77 10.31
C ARG A 417 -1.36 -0.59 11.12
N LEU A 418 -1.82 0.63 10.83
CA LEU A 418 -1.46 1.82 11.61
C LEU A 418 -1.89 1.67 13.08
N GLY A 419 -3.12 1.16 13.31
CA GLY A 419 -3.64 0.91 14.65
C GLY A 419 -2.80 -0.09 15.43
N ASN A 420 -2.38 -1.18 14.77
CA ASN A 420 -1.51 -2.19 15.36
C ASN A 420 -0.10 -1.63 15.66
N TYR A 421 0.47 -0.84 14.73
CA TYR A 421 1.74 -0.15 14.94
C TYR A 421 1.71 0.77 16.16
N LEU A 422 0.69 1.63 16.25
CA LEU A 422 0.51 2.55 17.37
C LEU A 422 0.35 1.83 18.71
N SER A 423 -0.45 0.78 18.74
CA SER A 423 -0.64 -0.02 19.96
C SER A 423 0.66 -0.67 20.40
N ALA A 424 1.46 -1.18 19.46
CA ALA A 424 2.74 -1.81 19.73
C ALA A 424 3.85 -0.80 20.13
N THR A 425 3.68 0.49 19.82
CA THR A 425 4.62 1.58 20.20
C THR A 425 4.14 2.41 21.40
N GLY A 426 3.13 1.92 22.14
CA GLY A 426 2.67 2.52 23.40
C GLY A 426 1.50 3.51 23.25
N ASN A 427 1.10 3.88 22.04
CA ASN A 427 -0.04 4.79 21.80
C ASN A 427 -1.35 4.00 21.58
N ARG A 428 -1.74 3.23 22.60
CA ARG A 428 -2.86 2.28 22.51
C ARG A 428 -4.20 2.96 22.20
N LYS A 429 -4.49 4.11 22.79
CA LYS A 429 -5.76 4.83 22.58
C LYS A 429 -6.00 5.16 21.11
N ASN A 430 -5.01 5.76 20.45
CA ASN A 430 -5.09 6.11 19.04
C ASN A 430 -4.99 4.87 18.16
N GLY A 431 -4.23 3.86 18.59
CA GLY A 431 -4.17 2.56 17.93
C GLY A 431 -5.54 1.89 17.84
N GLU A 432 -6.29 1.84 18.94
CA GLU A 432 -7.64 1.30 19.00
C GLU A 432 -8.61 2.10 18.12
N HIS A 433 -8.46 3.43 18.04
CA HIS A 433 -9.27 4.27 17.21
C HIS A 433 -9.17 3.90 15.71
N TYR A 434 -7.97 3.91 15.13
CA TYR A 434 -7.78 3.54 13.72
C TYR A 434 -8.15 2.08 13.45
N ARG A 435 -7.84 1.21 14.39
CA ARG A 435 -8.17 -0.22 14.27
C ARG A 435 -9.68 -0.44 14.22
N HIS A 436 -10.49 0.19 15.08
CA HIS A 436 -11.94 0.08 15.05
C HIS A 436 -12.55 0.72 13.80
N ALA A 437 -11.96 1.81 13.29
CA ALA A 437 -12.36 2.37 12.01
C ALA A 437 -12.17 1.36 10.87
N GLY A 438 -10.99 0.72 10.78
CA GLY A 438 -10.73 -0.33 9.80
C GLY A 438 -11.65 -1.54 9.93
N LEU A 439 -11.96 -1.98 11.17
CA LEU A 439 -12.92 -3.04 11.43
C LEU A 439 -14.35 -2.67 11.01
N THR A 440 -14.74 -1.41 11.20
CA THR A 440 -16.06 -0.90 10.77
C THR A 440 -16.19 -0.96 9.25
N ILE A 441 -15.16 -0.50 8.53
CA ILE A 441 -15.13 -0.57 7.06
C ILE A 441 -15.16 -2.03 6.58
N ALA A 442 -14.37 -2.91 7.19
CA ALA A 442 -14.37 -4.34 6.87
C ALA A 442 -15.75 -4.97 7.08
N ASN A 443 -16.44 -4.64 8.18
CA ASN A 443 -17.79 -5.11 8.46
C ASN A 443 -18.80 -4.68 7.38
N THR A 444 -18.67 -3.47 6.86
CA THR A 444 -19.47 -2.95 5.74
C THR A 444 -19.19 -3.71 4.44
N LEU A 445 -17.90 -3.86 4.07
CA LEU A 445 -17.52 -4.45 2.79
C LEU A 445 -17.77 -5.97 2.72
N PHE A 446 -17.73 -6.68 3.84
CA PHE A 446 -17.90 -8.13 3.90
C PHE A 446 -19.38 -8.57 3.94
N ASP A 447 -20.28 -7.65 3.58
CA ASP A 447 -21.70 -7.93 3.47
C ASP A 447 -22.30 -7.29 2.21
N GLU A 448 -23.53 -7.72 1.86
CA GLU A 448 -24.30 -7.06 0.82
C GLU A 448 -24.65 -5.62 1.25
N PRO A 449 -24.69 -4.68 0.33
CA PRO A 449 -24.60 -4.82 -1.14
C PRO A 449 -23.20 -4.81 -1.72
N TYR A 450 -22.13 -4.69 -0.91
CA TYR A 450 -20.76 -4.66 -1.42
C TYR A 450 -20.23 -6.06 -1.77
N LEU A 451 -20.49 -7.07 -0.94
CA LEU A 451 -20.08 -8.44 -1.21
C LEU A 451 -20.99 -9.07 -2.27
N SER A 452 -20.43 -9.50 -3.39
CA SER A 452 -21.15 -10.10 -4.51
C SER A 452 -21.55 -11.53 -4.21
N THR A 453 -22.85 -11.77 -3.98
CA THR A 453 -23.43 -13.10 -3.81
C THR A 453 -23.89 -13.74 -5.11
N SER A 454 -23.97 -12.98 -6.22
CA SER A 454 -24.39 -13.47 -7.52
C SER A 454 -23.36 -14.42 -8.15
N PRO A 455 -23.71 -15.67 -8.48
CA PRO A 455 -22.80 -16.59 -9.18
C PRO A 455 -22.49 -16.15 -10.62
N LYS A 456 -23.30 -15.24 -11.19
CA LYS A 456 -23.10 -14.71 -12.56
C LYS A 456 -22.10 -13.55 -12.59
N HIS A 457 -21.83 -12.90 -11.45
CA HIS A 457 -20.87 -11.81 -11.37
C HIS A 457 -19.49 -12.38 -11.04
N GLN A 458 -18.47 -12.10 -11.85
CA GLN A 458 -17.11 -12.63 -11.68
C GLN A 458 -16.32 -11.95 -10.54
N GLY A 459 -16.61 -10.68 -10.25
CA GLY A 459 -15.97 -9.93 -9.18
C GLY A 459 -16.54 -10.24 -7.80
N LEU A 460 -15.76 -9.97 -6.77
CA LEU A 460 -16.07 -10.25 -5.36
C LEU A 460 -16.64 -9.04 -4.63
N ILE A 461 -16.00 -7.86 -4.77
CA ILE A 461 -16.44 -6.61 -4.13
C ILE A 461 -16.97 -5.64 -5.18
N LEU A 462 -18.24 -5.29 -5.07
CA LEU A 462 -18.96 -4.43 -6.01
C LEU A 462 -18.78 -2.94 -5.68
N HIS A 463 -19.15 -2.09 -6.65
CA HIS A 463 -19.13 -0.64 -6.54
C HIS A 463 -17.70 -0.05 -6.50
N SER A 464 -16.76 -0.69 -7.20
CA SER A 464 -15.44 -0.12 -7.50
C SER A 464 -15.53 0.85 -8.68
N VAL A 465 -14.61 1.81 -8.71
CA VAL A 465 -14.38 2.74 -9.83
C VAL A 465 -12.99 2.53 -10.38
N TYR A 466 -12.85 2.51 -11.70
CA TYR A 466 -11.54 2.36 -12.33
C TYR A 466 -10.94 3.73 -12.71
N HIS A 467 -11.47 4.38 -13.74
CA HIS A 467 -10.86 5.60 -14.28
C HIS A 467 -11.92 6.55 -14.84
N ARG A 468 -12.52 7.34 -13.95
CA ARG A 468 -13.59 8.28 -14.30
C ARG A 468 -13.17 9.31 -15.36
N PRO A 469 -11.98 9.95 -15.28
CA PRO A 469 -11.58 10.95 -16.28
C PRO A 469 -11.51 10.38 -17.70
N ASN A 470 -11.12 9.12 -17.88
CA ASN A 470 -11.06 8.48 -19.20
C ASN A 470 -12.38 7.80 -19.62
N GLY A 471 -13.43 7.83 -18.77
CA GLY A 471 -14.71 7.21 -19.08
C GLY A 471 -14.64 5.66 -19.23
N TRP A 472 -13.71 5.01 -18.52
CA TRP A 472 -13.50 3.56 -18.64
C TRP A 472 -14.49 2.74 -17.82
N ASP A 473 -15.18 3.39 -16.90
CA ASP A 473 -16.15 2.74 -16.02
C ASP A 473 -17.45 2.45 -16.76
N TYR A 474 -18.00 1.24 -16.56
CA TYR A 474 -19.28 0.86 -17.14
C TYR A 474 -20.44 1.55 -16.40
N ILE A 475 -21.32 2.15 -17.19
CA ILE A 475 -22.58 2.72 -16.70
C ILE A 475 -23.73 1.89 -17.26
N ALA A 476 -24.49 1.25 -16.38
CA ALA A 476 -25.61 0.42 -16.79
C ALA A 476 -26.75 1.27 -17.43
N PRO A 477 -27.52 0.68 -18.38
CA PRO A 477 -28.67 1.38 -18.98
C PRO A 477 -29.62 1.93 -17.90
N GLY A 478 -29.98 3.21 -18.03
CA GLY A 478 -30.84 3.92 -17.08
C GLY A 478 -30.12 4.51 -15.87
N GLN A 479 -28.84 4.17 -15.64
CA GLN A 479 -27.99 4.79 -14.62
C GLN A 479 -27.27 6.03 -15.19
N ARG A 480 -26.80 6.92 -14.33
CA ARG A 480 -26.02 8.12 -14.70
C ARG A 480 -24.56 8.04 -14.25
N VAL A 481 -24.29 7.21 -13.26
CA VAL A 481 -22.95 6.98 -12.72
C VAL A 481 -22.66 5.48 -12.65
N PRO A 482 -21.40 5.06 -12.73
CA PRO A 482 -21.06 3.64 -12.61
C PRO A 482 -21.37 3.14 -11.20
N ASN A 483 -21.89 1.92 -11.15
CA ASN A 483 -22.13 1.16 -9.93
C ASN A 483 -22.19 -0.33 -10.24
N GLY A 484 -22.13 -1.18 -9.23
CA GLY A 484 -22.32 -2.63 -9.34
C GLY A 484 -21.17 -3.40 -9.96
N GLU A 485 -20.11 -2.74 -10.44
CA GLU A 485 -18.95 -3.41 -11.03
C GLU A 485 -17.81 -3.56 -10.01
N SER A 486 -16.87 -4.47 -10.33
CA SER A 486 -15.75 -4.87 -9.47
C SER A 486 -14.42 -4.63 -10.17
N SER A 487 -13.36 -4.55 -9.37
CA SER A 487 -11.99 -4.41 -9.84
C SER A 487 -11.09 -5.51 -9.28
N MET A 488 -10.08 -5.94 -10.05
CA MET A 488 -9.15 -6.99 -9.62
C MET A 488 -8.36 -6.57 -8.37
N TRP A 489 -7.96 -5.30 -8.26
CA TRP A 489 -7.29 -4.77 -7.07
C TRP A 489 -8.22 -4.66 -5.86
N GLY A 490 -9.51 -4.32 -6.05
CA GLY A 490 -10.50 -4.30 -4.98
C GLY A 490 -10.75 -5.69 -4.43
N ASP A 491 -10.92 -6.67 -5.31
CA ASP A 491 -11.10 -8.07 -4.95
C ASP A 491 -9.90 -8.65 -4.20
N TYR A 492 -8.68 -8.34 -4.64
CA TYR A 492 -7.46 -8.78 -3.98
C TYR A 492 -7.34 -8.17 -2.57
N HIS A 493 -7.53 -6.85 -2.43
CA HIS A 493 -7.35 -6.17 -1.15
C HIS A 493 -8.46 -6.52 -0.15
N ALA A 494 -9.67 -6.85 -0.61
CA ALA A 494 -10.70 -7.40 0.27
C ALA A 494 -10.31 -8.78 0.83
N ARG A 495 -9.70 -9.66 0.00
CA ARG A 495 -9.15 -10.95 0.45
C ARG A 495 -7.97 -10.78 1.41
N GLU A 496 -7.05 -9.86 1.10
CA GLU A 496 -5.88 -9.58 1.95
C GLU A 496 -6.31 -9.01 3.31
N LEU A 497 -7.29 -8.09 3.33
CA LEU A 497 -7.92 -7.57 4.55
C LEU A 497 -8.62 -8.68 5.35
N ALA A 498 -9.40 -9.52 4.68
CA ALA A 498 -10.10 -10.63 5.30
C ALA A 498 -9.13 -11.64 5.91
N LEU A 499 -8.04 -11.98 5.21
CA LEU A 499 -6.99 -12.87 5.71
C LEU A 499 -6.25 -12.27 6.91
N LEU A 500 -5.91 -10.98 6.87
CA LEU A 500 -5.28 -10.27 7.99
C LEU A 500 -6.13 -10.41 9.26
N LEU A 501 -7.44 -10.18 9.15
CA LEU A 501 -8.38 -10.28 10.26
C LEU A 501 -8.65 -11.74 10.69
N LEU A 502 -8.69 -12.69 9.75
CA LEU A 502 -8.88 -14.11 10.06
C LEU A 502 -7.71 -14.65 10.88
N ARG A 503 -6.48 -14.34 10.47
CA ARG A 503 -5.27 -14.74 11.21
C ARG A 503 -5.24 -14.13 12.62
N GLU A 504 -5.61 -12.87 12.75
CA GLU A 504 -5.74 -12.22 14.06
C GLU A 504 -6.78 -12.94 14.94
N ALA A 505 -7.97 -13.22 14.39
CA ALA A 505 -9.06 -13.88 15.12
C ALA A 505 -8.69 -15.29 15.61
N LYS A 506 -7.86 -16.00 14.82
CA LYS A 506 -7.35 -17.34 15.12
C LYS A 506 -6.07 -17.33 15.97
N GLY A 507 -5.47 -16.17 16.22
CA GLY A 507 -4.18 -16.06 16.93
C GLY A 507 -3.00 -16.61 16.11
N GLU A 508 -3.11 -16.59 14.78
CA GLU A 508 -2.04 -17.01 13.86
C GLU A 508 -0.98 -15.89 13.70
N LYS A 509 0.13 -16.24 13.03
CA LYS A 509 1.20 -15.28 12.71
C LYS A 509 0.64 -14.09 11.94
N TYR A 510 1.07 -12.89 12.31
CA TYR A 510 0.66 -11.64 11.66
C TYR A 510 0.97 -11.66 10.16
N LEU A 511 0.01 -11.21 9.34
CA LEU A 511 0.17 -11.18 7.88
C LEU A 511 1.10 -10.03 7.48
N THR A 512 2.35 -10.34 7.22
CA THR A 512 3.36 -9.39 6.73
C THR A 512 4.30 -10.08 5.74
N PHE A 513 4.96 -9.28 4.89
CA PHE A 513 6.03 -9.74 4.01
C PHE A 513 7.41 -9.38 4.58
N PHE A 514 7.46 -8.63 5.67
CA PHE A 514 8.70 -8.18 6.29
C PHE A 514 9.14 -9.14 7.40
N GLY A 515 10.45 -9.43 7.45
CA GLY A 515 10.99 -10.34 8.45
C GLY A 515 10.63 -11.83 8.24
N CYS A 516 10.18 -12.19 7.05
CA CYS A 516 9.99 -13.59 6.65
C CYS A 516 11.22 -14.19 5.95
N VAL A 517 12.24 -13.37 5.69
CA VAL A 517 13.48 -13.72 4.98
C VAL A 517 14.68 -13.48 5.84
#